data_8a6b7c995e34e896bf0fd7a6008e6340
#
_entry.id   8a6b7c995e34e896bf0fd7a6008e6340
#
_cell.length_a   1.000
_cell.length_b   1.000
_cell.length_c   1.000
_cell.angle_alpha   90.00
_cell.angle_beta   90.00
_cell.angle_gamma   90.00
#
_symmetry.space_group_name_H-M   'P 1'
#
loop_
_entity.id
_entity.type
_entity.pdbx_description
1 polymer ?
#
loop_
_entity_poly.entity_id
_entity_poly.type
_entity_poly.pdbx_seq_one_letter_code
_entity_poly.pdbx_strand_id
1 'polypeptide(L)'
;MSEEINNQIKTQATDKNKIFEAFKTEFASSVIPVLINSAKKEYQFREVTVKEQKALSKIMIQNENRKDIIYDTQCALINNLAIDKEFDIYRFTEFDRIKILMEIYSSNYT
;
A
#
# COMPACT_ATOMS: atom_id res chain seq x y z
N MET A 1 -43.96 -3.97 -1.44
CA MET A 1 -43.03 -2.96 -2.04
C MET A 1 -41.70 -2.89 -1.33
N SER A 2 -41.68 -2.83 0.00
CA SER A 2 -40.42 -2.76 0.73
C SER A 2 -39.55 -4.01 0.59
N GLU A 3 -40.15 -5.18 0.45
CA GLU A 3 -39.42 -6.44 0.28
C GLU A 3 -38.75 -6.51 -1.11
N GLU A 4 -39.41 -6.03 -2.17
CA GLU A 4 -38.85 -5.97 -3.52
C GLU A 4 -37.68 -5.01 -3.58
N ILE A 5 -37.81 -3.84 -2.93
CA ILE A 5 -36.75 -2.84 -2.86
C ILE A 5 -35.56 -3.41 -2.10
N ASN A 6 -35.80 -4.09 -0.97
CA ASN A 6 -34.75 -4.71 -0.17
C ASN A 6 -34.03 -5.81 -0.96
N ASN A 7 -34.76 -6.62 -1.73
CA ASN A 7 -34.17 -7.66 -2.57
C ASN A 7 -33.31 -7.06 -3.69
N GLN A 8 -33.78 -5.98 -4.32
CA GLN A 8 -32.99 -5.28 -5.34
C GLN A 8 -31.75 -4.66 -4.75
N ILE A 9 -31.83 -4.08 -3.57
CA ILE A 9 -30.67 -3.51 -2.87
C ILE A 9 -29.67 -4.61 -2.52
N LYS A 10 -30.14 -5.76 -2.02
CA LYS A 10 -29.28 -6.90 -1.73
C LYS A 10 -28.60 -7.45 -2.97
N THR A 11 -29.32 -7.54 -4.09
CA THR A 11 -28.77 -8.00 -5.36
C THR A 11 -27.70 -7.05 -5.86
N GLN A 12 -27.97 -5.74 -5.80
CA GLN A 12 -26.99 -4.72 -6.19
C GLN A 12 -25.76 -4.74 -5.29
N ALA A 13 -25.96 -4.91 -3.99
CA ALA A 13 -24.86 -5.02 -3.03
C ALA A 13 -24.02 -6.26 -3.30
N THR A 14 -24.65 -7.39 -3.64
CA THR A 14 -23.95 -8.63 -3.99
C THR A 14 -23.14 -8.45 -5.27
N ASP A 15 -23.70 -7.77 -6.29
CA ASP A 15 -22.98 -7.50 -7.52
C ASP A 15 -21.81 -6.55 -7.30
N LYS A 16 -21.99 -5.53 -6.46
CA LYS A 16 -20.91 -4.62 -6.08
C LYS A 16 -19.82 -5.37 -5.33
N ASN A 17 -20.19 -6.28 -4.43
CA ASN A 17 -19.22 -7.09 -3.69
C ASN A 17 -18.42 -8.00 -4.62
N LYS A 18 -19.07 -8.57 -5.64
CA LYS A 18 -18.38 -9.37 -6.66
C LYS A 18 -17.40 -8.53 -7.46
N ILE A 19 -17.78 -7.31 -7.81
CA ILE A 19 -16.90 -6.36 -8.49
C ILE A 19 -15.72 -6.01 -7.60
N PHE A 20 -15.97 -5.71 -6.31
CA PHE A 20 -14.92 -5.44 -5.35
C PHE A 20 -13.98 -6.63 -5.15
N GLU A 21 -14.52 -7.85 -5.10
CA GLU A 21 -13.70 -9.06 -4.98
C GLU A 21 -12.85 -9.28 -6.23
N ALA A 22 -13.41 -9.03 -7.41
CA ALA A 22 -12.65 -9.10 -8.65
C ALA A 22 -11.52 -8.06 -8.66
N PHE A 23 -11.82 -6.83 -8.21
CA PHE A 23 -10.80 -5.79 -8.03
C PHE A 23 -9.75 -6.20 -7.01
N LYS A 24 -10.16 -6.74 -5.87
CA LYS A 24 -9.22 -7.23 -4.86
C LYS A 24 -8.33 -8.34 -5.40
N THR A 25 -8.88 -9.22 -6.22
CA THR A 25 -8.11 -10.31 -6.82
C THR A 25 -7.08 -9.76 -7.80
N GLU A 26 -7.47 -8.78 -8.63
CA GLU A 26 -6.53 -8.12 -9.54
C GLU A 26 -5.49 -7.31 -8.76
N PHE A 27 -5.90 -6.58 -7.72
CA PHE A 27 -4.98 -5.85 -6.87
C PHE A 27 -4.11 -6.78 -6.02
N ALA A 28 -4.63 -7.94 -5.62
CA ALA A 28 -3.83 -8.94 -4.93
C ALA A 28 -2.73 -9.51 -5.84
N SER A 29 -2.97 -9.55 -7.18
CA SER A 29 -1.93 -9.91 -8.14
C SER A 29 -0.89 -8.80 -8.31
N SER A 30 -1.16 -7.60 -7.78
CA SER A 30 -0.26 -6.45 -7.80
C SER A 30 0.57 -6.33 -6.52
N VAL A 31 0.64 -7.40 -5.74
CA VAL A 31 1.52 -7.45 -4.57
C VAL A 31 2.97 -7.36 -5.05
N ILE A 32 3.74 -6.51 -4.39
CA ILE A 32 5.13 -6.24 -4.75
C ILE A 32 6.04 -7.04 -3.82
N PRO A 33 6.71 -8.07 -4.33
CA PRO A 33 7.69 -8.80 -3.53
C PRO A 33 9.02 -8.04 -3.51
N VAL A 34 9.60 -7.88 -2.34
CA VAL A 34 10.92 -7.25 -2.19
C VAL A 34 11.80 -8.16 -1.36
N LEU A 35 12.90 -8.60 -1.95
CA LEU A 35 13.91 -9.37 -1.23
C LEU A 35 14.78 -8.42 -0.43
N ILE A 36 14.77 -8.57 0.88
CA ILE A 36 15.60 -7.79 1.78
C ILE A 36 16.86 -8.58 2.09
N ASN A 37 17.98 -8.14 1.55
CA ASN A 37 19.24 -8.86 1.64
C ASN A 37 19.74 -9.03 3.06
N SER A 38 19.57 -8.03 3.92
CA SER A 38 20.00 -8.08 5.31
C SER A 38 19.26 -9.17 6.11
N ALA A 39 18.00 -9.40 5.78
CA ALA A 39 17.17 -10.41 6.43
C ALA A 39 17.17 -11.74 5.67
N LYS A 40 17.70 -11.76 4.45
CA LYS A 40 17.64 -12.92 3.53
C LYS A 40 16.22 -13.46 3.39
N LYS A 41 15.25 -12.56 3.35
CA LYS A 41 13.83 -12.90 3.30
C LYS A 41 13.10 -11.95 2.38
N GLU A 42 12.14 -12.49 1.64
CA GLU A 42 11.24 -11.71 0.81
C GLU A 42 10.03 -11.27 1.62
N TYR A 43 9.73 -9.98 1.56
CA TYR A 43 8.54 -9.41 2.15
C TYR A 43 7.64 -8.89 1.04
N GLN A 44 6.35 -8.86 1.29
CA GLN A 44 5.35 -8.44 0.32
C GLN A 44 4.69 -7.14 0.75
N PHE A 45 4.50 -6.25 -0.22
CA PHE A 45 3.91 -4.94 -0.01
C PHE A 45 2.77 -4.74 -1.00
N ARG A 46 1.76 -3.99 -0.60
CA ARG A 46 0.71 -3.57 -1.52
C ARG A 46 1.13 -2.31 -2.27
N GLU A 47 0.47 -2.03 -3.37
CA GLU A 47 0.72 -0.81 -4.12
C GLU A 47 0.29 0.43 -3.34
N VAL A 48 0.98 1.54 -3.61
CA VAL A 48 0.62 2.85 -3.08
C VAL A 48 -0.61 3.36 -3.83
N THR A 49 -1.62 3.81 -3.09
CA THR A 49 -2.79 4.44 -3.69
C THR A 49 -2.48 5.86 -4.13
N VAL A 50 -3.29 6.40 -5.06
CA VAL A 50 -3.15 7.80 -5.49
C VAL A 50 -3.33 8.75 -4.31
N LYS A 51 -4.26 8.44 -3.42
CA LYS A 51 -4.49 9.23 -2.21
C LYS A 51 -3.25 9.27 -1.32
N GLU A 52 -2.60 8.11 -1.15
CA GLU A 52 -1.37 8.02 -0.36
C GLU A 52 -0.22 8.79 -1.02
N GLN A 53 -0.09 8.69 -2.34
CA GLN A 53 0.93 9.44 -3.09
C GLN A 53 0.74 10.95 -2.93
N LYS A 54 -0.49 11.43 -3.03
CA LYS A 54 -0.80 12.85 -2.86
C LYS A 54 -0.49 13.31 -1.45
N ALA A 55 -0.88 12.53 -0.44
CA ALA A 55 -0.60 12.86 0.95
C ALA A 55 0.90 12.91 1.22
N LEU A 56 1.65 11.93 0.71
CA LEU A 56 3.10 11.86 0.85
C LEU A 56 3.76 13.07 0.20
N SER A 57 3.38 13.39 -1.04
CA SER A 57 3.94 14.53 -1.77
C SER A 57 3.70 15.84 -1.03
N LYS A 58 2.50 16.02 -0.50
CA LYS A 58 2.15 17.22 0.27
C LYS A 58 3.02 17.36 1.52
N ILE A 59 3.20 16.27 2.26
CA ILE A 59 4.04 16.27 3.46
C ILE A 59 5.49 16.57 3.09
N MET A 60 6.01 15.97 2.03
CA MET A 60 7.37 16.18 1.59
C MET A 60 7.62 17.61 1.14
N ILE A 61 6.69 18.22 0.40
CA ILE A 61 6.80 19.62 -0.03
C ILE A 61 6.76 20.58 1.16
N GLN A 62 5.85 20.34 2.10
CA GLN A 62 5.72 21.19 3.28
C GLN A 62 6.90 21.09 4.24
N ASN A 63 7.66 20.01 4.18
CA ASN A 63 8.73 19.69 5.12
C ASN A 63 10.06 19.42 4.40
N GLU A 64 10.31 20.06 3.26
CA GLU A 64 11.50 19.75 2.44
C GLU A 64 12.81 19.93 3.19
N ASN A 65 12.85 20.82 4.19
CA ASN A 65 14.04 21.05 5.03
C ASN A 65 14.05 20.21 6.29
N ARG A 66 13.04 19.37 6.49
CA ARG A 66 12.90 18.54 7.69
C ARG A 66 13.07 17.05 7.32
N LYS A 67 14.33 16.64 7.21
CA LYS A 67 14.67 15.26 6.83
C LYS A 67 14.12 14.23 7.82
N ASP A 68 14.02 14.58 9.08
CA ASP A 68 13.44 13.72 10.12
C ASP A 68 11.97 13.40 9.84
N ILE A 69 11.18 14.41 9.45
CA ILE A 69 9.76 14.23 9.12
C ILE A 69 9.61 13.41 7.84
N ILE A 70 10.42 13.69 6.83
CA ILE A 70 10.41 12.94 5.58
C ILE A 70 10.75 11.48 5.84
N TYR A 71 11.78 11.21 6.63
CA TYR A 71 12.18 9.86 6.99
C TYR A 71 11.05 9.11 7.71
N ASP A 72 10.49 9.72 8.75
CA ASP A 72 9.40 9.11 9.52
C ASP A 72 8.16 8.86 8.66
N THR A 73 7.85 9.78 7.75
CA THR A 73 6.72 9.65 6.83
C THR A 73 6.92 8.47 5.89
N GLN A 74 8.12 8.31 5.34
CA GLN A 74 8.46 7.19 4.47
C GLN A 74 8.38 5.86 5.23
N CYS A 75 8.90 5.83 6.44
CA CYS A 75 8.84 4.63 7.27
C CYS A 75 7.40 4.24 7.63
N ALA A 76 6.58 5.21 7.98
CA ALA A 76 5.17 4.97 8.27
C ALA A 76 4.43 4.44 7.03
N LEU A 77 4.74 4.98 5.85
CA LEU A 77 4.16 4.49 4.60
C LEU A 77 4.55 3.04 4.35
N ILE A 78 5.82 2.71 4.45
CA ILE A 78 6.31 1.35 4.21
C ILE A 78 5.64 0.36 5.18
N ASN A 79 5.58 0.69 6.46
CA ASN A 79 4.93 -0.16 7.45
C ASN A 79 3.43 -0.34 7.15
N ASN A 80 2.79 0.70 6.64
CA ASN A 80 1.38 0.62 6.26
C ASN A 80 1.15 -0.22 5.01
N LEU A 81 2.10 -0.22 4.08
CA LEU A 81 2.02 -1.00 2.84
C LEU A 81 2.39 -2.46 3.05
N ALA A 82 3.13 -2.79 4.09
CA ALA A 82 3.55 -4.15 4.36
C ALA A 82 2.35 -5.05 4.62
N ILE A 83 2.31 -6.20 3.94
CA ILE A 83 1.24 -7.17 4.11
C ILE A 83 1.42 -7.93 5.42
N ASP A 84 2.68 -8.25 5.77
CA ASP A 84 3.01 -8.84 7.06
C ASP A 84 2.88 -7.79 8.17
N LYS A 85 1.96 -8.01 9.09
CA LYS A 85 1.70 -7.09 10.19
C LYS A 85 2.85 -6.97 11.18
N GLU A 86 3.72 -7.96 11.22
CA GLU A 86 4.88 -7.96 12.11
C GLU A 86 6.07 -7.23 11.50
N PHE A 87 5.98 -6.86 10.22
CA PHE A 87 7.04 -6.11 9.55
C PHE A 87 7.18 -4.73 10.18
N ASP A 88 8.42 -4.34 10.48
CA ASP A 88 8.75 -3.02 11.00
C ASP A 88 10.02 -2.52 10.33
N ILE A 89 9.88 -1.50 9.48
CA ILE A 89 11.00 -0.93 8.72
C ILE A 89 12.09 -0.38 9.63
N TYR A 90 11.76 0.02 10.85
CA TYR A 90 12.75 0.55 11.80
C TYR A 90 13.78 -0.49 12.25
N ARG A 91 13.52 -1.76 11.99
CA ARG A 91 14.47 -2.85 12.27
C ARG A 91 15.44 -3.10 11.13
N PHE A 92 15.30 -2.39 10.03
CA PHE A 92 16.08 -2.59 8.81
C PHE A 92 17.01 -1.41 8.56
N THR A 93 17.97 -1.60 7.66
CA THR A 93 18.94 -0.56 7.31
C THR A 93 18.32 0.49 6.39
N GLU A 94 19.02 1.62 6.26
CA GLU A 94 18.64 2.67 5.32
C GLU A 94 18.64 2.16 3.88
N PHE A 95 19.57 1.29 3.52
CA PHE A 95 19.62 0.69 2.19
C PHE A 95 18.37 -0.16 1.92
N ASP A 96 17.92 -0.90 2.92
CA ASP A 96 16.69 -1.69 2.79
C ASP A 96 15.49 -0.79 2.57
N ARG A 97 15.38 0.31 3.31
CA ARG A 97 14.32 1.29 3.17
C ARG A 97 14.27 1.88 1.76
N ILE A 98 15.41 2.31 1.26
CA ILE A 98 15.53 2.88 -0.08
C ILE A 98 15.14 1.85 -1.14
N LYS A 99 15.63 0.61 -1.00
CA LYS A 99 15.30 -0.47 -1.93
C LYS A 99 13.80 -0.73 -1.98
N ILE A 100 13.16 -0.81 -0.82
CA ILE A 100 11.71 -1.04 -0.73
C ILE A 100 10.96 0.09 -1.44
N LEU A 101 11.32 1.34 -1.17
CA LEU A 101 10.68 2.49 -1.81
C LEU A 101 10.85 2.46 -3.32
N MET A 102 12.04 2.16 -3.80
CA MET A 102 12.31 2.07 -5.24
C MET A 102 11.46 0.99 -5.91
N GLU A 103 11.36 -0.18 -5.29
CA GLU A 103 10.55 -1.28 -5.83
C GLU A 103 9.07 -0.91 -5.85
N ILE A 104 8.56 -0.28 -4.79
CA ILE A 104 7.16 0.12 -4.70
C ILE A 104 6.86 1.17 -5.78
N TYR A 105 7.69 2.19 -5.92
CA TYR A 105 7.46 3.24 -6.92
C TYR A 105 7.64 2.74 -8.34
N SER A 106 8.59 1.85 -8.59
CA SER A 106 8.79 1.26 -9.92
C SER A 106 7.57 0.48 -10.38
N SER A 107 6.91 -0.24 -9.48
CA SER A 107 5.73 -1.02 -9.79
C SER A 107 4.54 -0.16 -10.20
N ASN A 108 4.45 1.07 -9.66
CA ASN A 108 3.37 2.00 -9.99
C ASN A 108 3.46 2.56 -11.41
N TYR A 109 4.61 2.48 -12.05
CA TYR A 109 4.85 3.06 -13.37
C TYR A 109 4.88 2.01 -14.49
N THR A 110 4.64 0.77 -14.17
CA THR A 110 4.51 -0.30 -15.16
C THR A 110 3.05 -0.65 -15.38
#